data_8a0c9426535c08b0641244aecc9742c1
#
_entry.id   8a0c9426535c08b0641244aecc9742c1
#
_cell.length_a   1.000
_cell.length_b   1.000
_cell.length_c   1.000
_cell.angle_alpha   90.00
_cell.angle_beta   90.00
_cell.angle_gamma   90.00
#
_symmetry.space_group_name_H-M   'P 1'
#
loop_
_entity.id
_entity.type
_entity.pdbx_description
1 polymer ?
#
loop_
_entity_poly.entity_id
_entity_poly.type
_entity_poly.pdbx_seq_one_letter_code
_entity_poly.pdbx_strand_id
1 'polypeptide(L)'
;RHTLDELTDHVHTLLWQWYADAQAERIGRTAQRAMLYELAATPKPGLVDRRNNGAHTDMDFYTFIDSVCITAPYFAQCAREGLCGPADGAALFARLKMHGLKAEGDMLGATGGVNTHKGEIFSLGLISAAWARLTRYGAPVSAGSICKTAADIFSSAVPDAHGLSGARLSAHGGFALALNPALPILRREAQNGMDTA
;
A
#
# COMPACT_ATOMS: atom_id res chain seq x y z
N ARG A 1 31.31 23.32 18.94
CA ARG A 1 30.16 24.24 19.14
C ARG A 1 29.41 24.26 17.82
N HIS A 2 28.19 23.73 17.81
CA HIS A 2 27.32 23.85 16.66
C HIS A 2 26.83 25.29 16.53
N THR A 3 26.70 25.76 15.29
CA THR A 3 26.09 27.04 14.99
C THR A 3 24.57 26.96 15.19
N LEU A 4 23.90 28.10 15.30
CA LEU A 4 22.44 28.14 15.43
C LEU A 4 21.76 27.50 14.19
N ASP A 5 22.33 27.73 13.01
CA ASP A 5 21.82 27.17 11.76
C ASP A 5 21.93 25.62 11.73
N GLU A 6 23.07 25.07 12.15
CA GLU A 6 23.25 23.60 12.26
C GLU A 6 22.24 22.97 13.24
N LEU A 7 21.95 23.66 14.36
CA LEU A 7 20.94 23.20 15.32
C LEU A 7 19.54 23.25 14.71
N THR A 8 19.22 24.33 13.99
CA THR A 8 17.93 24.50 13.32
C THR A 8 17.71 23.41 12.27
N ASP A 9 18.71 23.16 11.42
CA ASP A 9 18.65 22.09 10.41
C ASP A 9 18.50 20.71 11.04
N HIS A 10 19.21 20.47 12.15
CA HIS A 10 19.09 19.20 12.88
C HIS A 10 17.68 18.99 13.45
N VAL A 11 17.10 20.03 14.07
CA VAL A 11 15.73 19.97 14.60
C VAL A 11 14.71 19.77 13.47
N HIS A 12 14.85 20.47 12.34
CA HIS A 12 13.99 20.25 11.18
C HIS A 12 14.07 18.82 10.67
N THR A 13 15.28 18.26 10.59
CA THR A 13 15.47 16.87 10.16
C THR A 13 14.77 15.89 11.10
N LEU A 14 14.93 16.05 12.42
CA LEU A 14 14.29 15.19 13.41
C LEU A 14 12.76 15.29 13.36
N LEU A 15 12.22 16.52 13.26
CA LEU A 15 10.78 16.74 13.14
C LEU A 15 10.22 16.13 11.87
N TRP A 16 10.93 16.26 10.74
CA TRP A 16 10.53 15.63 9.49
C TRP A 16 10.55 14.10 9.58
N GLN A 17 11.58 13.52 10.18
CA GLN A 17 11.66 12.07 10.38
C GLN A 17 10.50 11.56 11.24
N TRP A 18 10.25 12.21 12.36
CA TRP A 18 9.13 11.88 13.24
C TRP A 18 7.78 11.98 12.51
N TYR A 19 7.56 13.07 11.77
CA TYR A 19 6.35 13.25 10.98
C TYR A 19 6.21 12.16 9.91
N ALA A 20 7.28 11.87 9.18
CA ALA A 20 7.28 10.85 8.13
C ALA A 20 6.97 9.46 8.70
N ASP A 21 7.53 9.11 9.85
CA ASP A 21 7.26 7.85 10.53
C ASP A 21 5.79 7.74 10.96
N ALA A 22 5.25 8.79 11.57
CA ALA A 22 3.85 8.84 11.99
C ALA A 22 2.88 8.72 10.79
N GLN A 23 3.17 9.41 9.67
CA GLN A 23 2.36 9.31 8.46
C GLN A 23 2.47 7.93 7.79
N ALA A 24 3.67 7.38 7.69
CA ALA A 24 3.89 6.04 7.13
C ALA A 24 3.13 4.98 7.92
N GLU A 25 3.19 5.03 9.24
CA GLU A 25 2.46 4.15 10.13
C GLU A 25 0.94 4.29 9.97
N ARG A 26 0.42 5.51 9.89
CA ARG A 26 -1.01 5.78 9.66
C ARG A 26 -1.49 5.18 8.34
N ILE A 27 -0.72 5.37 7.26
CA ILE A 27 -1.05 4.84 5.94
C ILE A 27 -1.00 3.30 5.96
N GLY A 28 0.05 2.72 6.55
CA GLY A 28 0.20 1.26 6.66
C GLY A 28 -0.94 0.61 7.44
N ARG A 29 -1.34 1.18 8.57
CA ARG A 29 -2.51 0.70 9.34
C ARG A 29 -3.81 0.82 8.55
N THR A 30 -3.96 1.85 7.72
CA THR A 30 -5.14 2.00 6.88
C THR A 30 -5.20 0.90 5.81
N ALA A 31 -4.07 0.57 5.18
CA ALA A 31 -3.98 -0.54 4.24
C ALA A 31 -4.29 -1.89 4.91
N GLN A 32 -3.69 -2.17 6.07
CA GLN A 32 -3.99 -3.37 6.85
C GLN A 32 -5.47 -3.48 7.20
N ARG A 33 -6.08 -2.39 7.67
CA ARG A 33 -7.50 -2.36 8.01
C ARG A 33 -8.38 -2.59 6.79
N ALA A 34 -8.01 -2.07 5.63
CA ALA A 34 -8.74 -2.31 4.39
C ALA A 34 -8.74 -3.80 4.00
N MET A 35 -7.59 -4.48 4.12
CA MET A 35 -7.49 -5.93 3.89
C MET A 35 -8.36 -6.72 4.87
N LEU A 36 -8.34 -6.38 6.16
CA LEU A 36 -9.18 -7.04 7.18
C LEU A 36 -10.68 -6.83 6.91
N TYR A 37 -11.08 -5.65 6.44
CA TYR A 37 -12.48 -5.40 6.08
C TYR A 37 -12.90 -6.15 4.81
N GLU A 38 -12.01 -6.23 3.83
CA GLU A 38 -12.22 -7.05 2.63
C GLU A 38 -12.42 -8.52 3.02
N LEU A 39 -11.50 -9.07 3.81
CA LEU A 39 -11.57 -10.45 4.30
C LEU A 39 -12.87 -10.72 5.10
N ALA A 40 -13.29 -9.78 5.95
CA ALA A 40 -14.48 -9.90 6.78
C ALA A 40 -15.80 -9.73 6.01
N ALA A 41 -15.78 -9.17 4.80
CA ALA A 41 -16.97 -9.02 3.96
C ALA A 41 -17.58 -10.39 3.67
N THR A 42 -18.91 -10.50 3.83
CA THR A 42 -19.64 -11.78 3.72
C THR A 42 -21.07 -11.50 3.24
N PRO A 43 -21.63 -12.23 2.23
CA PRO A 43 -20.98 -13.34 1.52
C PRO A 43 -20.04 -12.88 0.40
N LYS A 44 -18.98 -13.67 0.13
CA LYS A 44 -18.11 -13.54 -1.05
C LYS A 44 -18.20 -14.81 -1.91
N PRO A 45 -19.09 -14.88 -2.90
CA PRO A 45 -19.25 -16.10 -3.69
C PRO A 45 -17.94 -16.54 -4.35
N GLY A 46 -17.53 -17.78 -4.08
CA GLY A 46 -16.31 -18.38 -4.63
C GLY A 46 -14.99 -17.97 -3.94
N LEU A 47 -15.02 -17.02 -3.01
CA LEU A 47 -13.85 -16.54 -2.27
C LEU A 47 -13.95 -16.95 -0.79
N VAL A 48 -12.81 -16.92 -0.12
CA VAL A 48 -12.76 -17.14 1.34
C VAL A 48 -13.48 -15.98 2.05
N ASP A 49 -14.40 -16.32 2.94
CA ASP A 49 -15.06 -15.37 3.83
C ASP A 49 -15.22 -15.99 5.26
N ARG A 50 -15.93 -15.30 6.14
CA ARG A 50 -16.14 -15.77 7.52
C ARG A 50 -16.99 -17.04 7.64
N ARG A 51 -17.66 -17.48 6.58
CA ARG A 51 -18.59 -18.62 6.59
C ARG A 51 -18.00 -19.86 5.94
N ASN A 52 -17.19 -19.69 4.90
CA ASN A 52 -16.63 -20.80 4.15
C ASN A 52 -15.40 -20.37 3.33
N ASN A 53 -14.70 -21.35 2.81
CA ASN A 53 -13.46 -21.15 2.04
C ASN A 53 -13.71 -20.90 0.54
N GLY A 54 -14.97 -20.74 0.10
CA GLY A 54 -15.29 -20.58 -1.32
C GLY A 54 -14.86 -21.81 -2.13
N ALA A 55 -14.11 -21.57 -3.19
CA ALA A 55 -13.56 -22.60 -4.07
C ALA A 55 -12.19 -23.14 -3.60
N HIS A 56 -11.66 -22.67 -2.48
CA HIS A 56 -10.32 -22.98 -2.02
C HIS A 56 -10.30 -24.17 -1.05
N THR A 57 -9.32 -25.06 -1.25
CA THR A 57 -9.04 -26.20 -0.36
C THR A 57 -7.72 -26.07 0.37
N ASP A 58 -6.92 -25.07 0.01
CA ASP A 58 -5.55 -24.82 0.46
C ASP A 58 -5.43 -23.59 1.39
N MET A 59 -6.52 -22.84 1.58
CA MET A 59 -6.56 -21.66 2.44
C MET A 59 -7.93 -21.47 3.09
N ASP A 60 -7.93 -20.83 4.25
CA ASP A 60 -9.11 -20.50 5.01
C ASP A 60 -9.03 -19.05 5.55
N PHE A 61 -10.02 -18.66 6.32
CA PHE A 61 -10.10 -17.33 6.92
C PHE A 61 -8.87 -16.99 7.79
N TYR A 62 -8.34 -17.95 8.55
CA TYR A 62 -7.19 -17.75 9.42
C TYR A 62 -5.88 -17.63 8.62
N THR A 63 -5.73 -18.39 7.54
CA THR A 63 -4.61 -18.25 6.60
C THR A 63 -4.52 -16.82 6.05
N PHE A 64 -5.66 -16.20 5.76
CA PHE A 64 -5.72 -14.80 5.34
C PHE A 64 -5.38 -13.82 6.46
N ILE A 65 -5.82 -14.07 7.71
CA ILE A 65 -5.45 -13.25 8.88
C ILE A 65 -3.92 -13.27 9.07
N ASP A 66 -3.30 -14.44 9.06
CA ASP A 66 -1.85 -14.58 9.21
C ASP A 66 -1.10 -13.81 8.12
N SER A 67 -1.58 -13.92 6.88
CA SER A 67 -1.05 -13.18 5.73
C SER A 67 -1.17 -11.67 5.92
N VAL A 68 -2.31 -11.15 6.37
CA VAL A 68 -2.49 -9.71 6.65
C VAL A 68 -1.55 -9.24 7.75
N CYS A 69 -1.41 -10.02 8.81
CA CYS A 69 -0.53 -9.67 9.92
C CYS A 69 0.94 -9.56 9.51
N ILE A 70 1.43 -10.53 8.72
CA ILE A 70 2.84 -10.54 8.31
C ILE A 70 3.16 -9.47 7.26
N THR A 71 2.19 -9.13 6.39
CA THR A 71 2.39 -8.13 5.33
C THR A 71 2.14 -6.69 5.77
N ALA A 72 1.49 -6.45 6.91
CA ALA A 72 1.15 -5.11 7.38
C ALA A 72 2.35 -4.13 7.47
N PRO A 73 3.53 -4.51 7.99
CA PRO A 73 4.69 -3.61 8.06
C PRO A 73 5.18 -3.13 6.69
N TYR A 74 4.99 -3.93 5.64
CA TYR A 74 5.38 -3.60 4.28
C TYR A 74 4.67 -2.35 3.75
N PHE A 75 3.39 -2.15 4.06
CA PHE A 75 2.64 -0.99 3.59
C PHE A 75 3.15 0.31 4.22
N ALA A 76 3.56 0.28 5.48
CA ALA A 76 4.23 1.41 6.13
C ALA A 76 5.60 1.69 5.48
N GLN A 77 6.36 0.66 5.10
CA GLN A 77 7.62 0.83 4.36
C GLN A 77 7.37 1.49 3.00
N CYS A 78 6.36 1.06 2.24
CA CYS A 78 5.99 1.69 0.99
C CYS A 78 5.60 3.16 1.16
N ALA A 79 4.83 3.48 2.20
CA ALA A 79 4.49 4.86 2.52
C ALA A 79 5.74 5.69 2.89
N ARG A 80 6.68 5.13 3.65
CA ARG A 80 7.95 5.78 3.97
C ARG A 80 8.78 6.07 2.71
N GLU A 81 8.81 5.15 1.73
CA GLU A 81 9.44 5.40 0.43
C GLU A 81 8.75 6.54 -0.35
N GLY A 82 7.43 6.65 -0.27
CA GLY A 82 6.69 7.77 -0.84
C GLY A 82 7.03 9.11 -0.21
N LEU A 83 7.22 9.16 1.11
CA LEU A 83 7.58 10.36 1.88
C LEU A 83 9.04 10.75 1.74
N CYS A 84 9.97 9.81 1.83
CA CYS A 84 11.40 10.06 1.99
C CYS A 84 12.24 9.56 0.82
N GLY A 85 11.67 8.72 -0.05
CA GLY A 85 12.35 8.09 -1.16
C GLY A 85 12.62 9.03 -2.34
N PRO A 86 13.11 8.47 -3.46
CA PRO A 86 13.48 9.24 -4.64
C PRO A 86 12.28 9.96 -5.28
N ALA A 87 12.53 11.18 -5.80
CA ALA A 87 11.53 11.93 -6.54
C ALA A 87 11.21 11.28 -7.89
N ASP A 88 12.17 10.62 -8.52
CA ASP A 88 11.99 9.86 -9.74
C ASP A 88 11.06 8.67 -9.54
N GLY A 89 10.06 8.51 -10.40
CA GLY A 89 9.04 7.48 -10.28
C GLY A 89 9.58 6.08 -10.54
N ALA A 90 10.48 5.91 -11.50
CA ALA A 90 11.07 4.61 -11.81
C ALA A 90 11.99 4.13 -10.67
N ALA A 91 12.79 5.02 -10.11
CA ALA A 91 13.63 4.72 -8.96
C ALA A 91 12.78 4.39 -7.70
N LEU A 92 11.67 5.11 -7.48
CA LEU A 92 10.73 4.76 -6.42
C LEU A 92 10.14 3.38 -6.64
N PHE A 93 9.64 3.10 -7.85
CA PHE A 93 9.05 1.80 -8.17
C PHE A 93 10.04 0.65 -7.96
N ALA A 94 11.32 0.84 -8.32
CA ALA A 94 12.36 -0.17 -8.09
C ALA A 94 12.52 -0.52 -6.60
N ARG A 95 12.46 0.49 -5.70
CA ARG A 95 12.48 0.27 -4.24
C ARG A 95 11.22 -0.45 -3.75
N LEU A 96 10.05 -0.02 -4.22
CA LEU A 96 8.77 -0.68 -3.87
C LEU A 96 8.78 -2.14 -4.31
N LYS A 97 9.32 -2.46 -5.49
CA LYS A 97 9.46 -3.82 -5.99
C LYS A 97 10.33 -4.69 -5.08
N MET A 98 11.46 -4.17 -4.60
CA MET A 98 12.33 -4.90 -3.65
C MET A 98 11.58 -5.23 -2.35
N HIS A 99 10.91 -4.24 -1.76
CA HIS A 99 10.10 -4.45 -0.55
C HIS A 99 8.95 -5.42 -0.81
N GLY A 100 8.30 -5.33 -1.97
CA GLY A 100 7.20 -6.21 -2.38
C GLY A 100 7.60 -7.67 -2.52
N LEU A 101 8.76 -7.94 -3.14
CA LEU A 101 9.30 -9.30 -3.26
C LEU A 101 9.61 -9.91 -1.88
N LYS A 102 10.13 -9.10 -0.95
CA LYS A 102 10.34 -9.56 0.42
C LYS A 102 9.00 -9.87 1.11
N ALA A 103 8.03 -8.97 1.02
CA ALA A 103 6.70 -9.15 1.61
C ALA A 103 5.97 -10.39 1.03
N GLU A 104 6.13 -10.66 -0.27
CA GLU A 104 5.62 -11.89 -0.91
C GLU A 104 6.28 -13.14 -0.31
N GLY A 105 7.60 -13.12 -0.09
CA GLY A 105 8.31 -14.20 0.58
C GLY A 105 7.86 -14.41 2.03
N ASP A 106 7.70 -13.31 2.78
CA ASP A 106 7.20 -13.35 4.16
C ASP A 106 5.76 -13.91 4.23
N MET A 107 4.90 -13.50 3.29
CA MET A 107 3.54 -14.03 3.13
C MET A 107 3.55 -15.53 2.88
N LEU A 108 4.31 -16.00 1.89
CA LEU A 108 4.40 -17.43 1.56
C LEU A 108 4.94 -18.25 2.75
N GLY A 109 5.92 -17.71 3.49
CA GLY A 109 6.43 -18.33 4.70
C GLY A 109 5.36 -18.49 5.79
N ALA A 110 4.55 -17.46 6.02
CA ALA A 110 3.50 -17.47 7.03
C ALA A 110 2.29 -18.35 6.65
N THR A 111 2.02 -18.53 5.34
CA THR A 111 0.86 -19.26 4.83
C THR A 111 1.18 -20.69 4.36
N GLY A 112 2.37 -21.21 4.68
CA GLY A 112 2.78 -22.54 4.23
C GLY A 112 2.94 -22.68 2.71
N GLY A 113 3.31 -21.60 2.02
CA GLY A 113 3.51 -21.56 0.57
C GLY A 113 2.27 -21.13 -0.22
N VAL A 114 1.16 -20.83 0.46
CA VAL A 114 -0.10 -20.46 -0.20
C VAL A 114 -0.11 -18.97 -0.55
N ASN A 115 -0.42 -18.65 -1.80
CA ASN A 115 -0.54 -17.28 -2.28
C ASN A 115 -1.92 -16.71 -1.93
N THR A 116 -1.99 -15.91 -0.86
CA THR A 116 -3.23 -15.28 -0.40
C THR A 116 -3.40 -13.84 -0.90
N HIS A 117 -2.34 -13.00 -0.83
CA HIS A 117 -2.43 -11.55 -1.01
C HIS A 117 -1.38 -10.95 -1.97
N LYS A 118 -0.86 -11.72 -2.94
CA LYS A 118 0.15 -11.20 -3.88
C LYS A 118 -0.34 -9.97 -4.66
N GLY A 119 -1.61 -9.97 -5.07
CA GLY A 119 -2.23 -8.84 -5.77
C GLY A 119 -2.31 -7.59 -4.88
N GLU A 120 -2.69 -7.78 -3.63
CA GLU A 120 -2.80 -6.71 -2.62
C GLU A 120 -1.44 -6.17 -2.22
N ILE A 121 -0.42 -7.01 -2.06
CA ILE A 121 0.96 -6.57 -1.82
C ILE A 121 1.37 -5.58 -2.92
N PHE A 122 1.19 -5.92 -4.17
CA PHE A 122 1.51 -5.03 -5.28
C PHE A 122 0.67 -3.74 -5.26
N SER A 123 -0.66 -3.88 -5.25
CA SER A 123 -1.57 -2.75 -5.45
C SER A 123 -1.60 -1.80 -4.24
N LEU A 124 -1.76 -2.33 -3.02
CA LEU A 124 -1.79 -1.50 -1.82
C LEU A 124 -0.41 -0.92 -1.48
N GLY A 125 0.69 -1.63 -1.80
CA GLY A 125 2.03 -1.08 -1.68
C GLY A 125 2.21 0.17 -2.53
N LEU A 126 1.81 0.11 -3.80
CA LEU A 126 1.88 1.25 -4.72
C LEU A 126 0.94 2.40 -4.31
N ILE A 127 -0.27 2.09 -3.87
CA ILE A 127 -1.25 3.05 -3.34
C ILE A 127 -0.71 3.75 -2.10
N SER A 128 -0.11 3.00 -1.16
CA SER A 128 0.48 3.54 0.06
C SER A 128 1.61 4.53 -0.25
N ALA A 129 2.49 4.20 -1.18
CA ALA A 129 3.55 5.09 -1.63
C ALA A 129 3.00 6.33 -2.35
N ALA A 130 1.98 6.18 -3.20
CA ALA A 130 1.35 7.28 -3.92
C ALA A 130 0.66 8.26 -2.97
N TRP A 131 -0.09 7.76 -1.99
CA TRP A 131 -0.70 8.60 -0.95
C TRP A 131 0.36 9.39 -0.19
N ALA A 132 1.39 8.71 0.30
CA ALA A 132 2.49 9.31 1.02
C ALA A 132 3.23 10.38 0.20
N ARG A 133 3.42 10.14 -1.10
CA ARG A 133 4.03 11.11 -2.03
C ARG A 133 3.19 12.37 -2.17
N LEU A 134 1.87 12.27 -2.28
CA LEU A 134 0.97 13.42 -2.29
C LEU A 134 1.09 14.21 -0.98
N THR A 135 1.12 13.52 0.17
CA THR A 135 1.30 14.12 1.48
C THR A 135 2.63 14.89 1.58
N ARG A 136 3.73 14.31 1.07
CA ARG A 136 5.05 14.96 1.03
C ARG A 136 5.03 16.31 0.32
N TYR A 137 4.31 16.40 -0.78
CA TYR A 137 4.26 17.62 -1.60
C TYR A 137 3.09 18.55 -1.26
N GLY A 138 2.36 18.28 -0.17
CA GLY A 138 1.18 19.08 0.21
C GLY A 138 0.08 19.07 -0.85
N ALA A 139 0.05 18.06 -1.71
CA ALA A 139 -0.95 17.95 -2.77
C ALA A 139 -2.27 17.42 -2.22
N PRO A 140 -3.43 17.80 -2.80
CA PRO A 140 -4.72 17.31 -2.38
C PRO A 140 -4.79 15.78 -2.42
N VAL A 141 -5.17 15.17 -1.30
CA VAL A 141 -5.30 13.73 -1.15
C VAL A 141 -6.75 13.31 -1.39
N SER A 142 -6.97 12.56 -2.45
CA SER A 142 -8.25 11.97 -2.81
C SER A 142 -8.02 10.60 -3.46
N ALA A 143 -9.06 9.78 -3.53
CA ALA A 143 -8.95 8.50 -4.23
C ALA A 143 -8.46 8.67 -5.69
N GLY A 144 -8.96 9.70 -6.38
CA GLY A 144 -8.55 10.00 -7.76
C GLY A 144 -7.09 10.42 -7.87
N SER A 145 -6.61 11.32 -7.00
CA SER A 145 -5.21 11.76 -7.01
C SER A 145 -4.25 10.64 -6.61
N ILE A 146 -4.62 9.80 -5.64
CA ILE A 146 -3.83 8.62 -5.25
C ILE A 146 -3.72 7.64 -6.43
N CYS A 147 -4.84 7.28 -7.07
CA CYS A 147 -4.83 6.37 -8.21
C CYS A 147 -4.01 6.92 -9.38
N LYS A 148 -4.16 8.21 -9.69
CA LYS A 148 -3.36 8.87 -10.73
C LYS A 148 -1.86 8.81 -10.40
N THR A 149 -1.46 9.19 -9.18
CA THR A 149 -0.06 9.15 -8.75
C THR A 149 0.51 7.72 -8.77
N ALA A 150 -0.28 6.72 -8.37
CA ALA A 150 0.12 5.32 -8.45
C ALA A 150 0.35 4.89 -9.92
N ALA A 151 -0.56 5.26 -10.82
CA ALA A 151 -0.39 5.00 -12.25
C ALA A 151 0.85 5.69 -12.83
N ASP A 152 1.11 6.94 -12.45
CA ASP A 152 2.28 7.72 -12.90
C ASP A 152 3.60 7.05 -12.42
N ILE A 153 3.66 6.59 -11.16
CA ILE A 153 4.81 5.84 -10.62
C ILE A 153 5.02 4.54 -11.39
N PHE A 154 3.97 3.77 -11.64
CA PHE A 154 4.05 2.51 -12.38
C PHE A 154 4.50 2.72 -13.83
N SER A 155 3.87 3.66 -14.55
CA SER A 155 4.15 3.94 -15.96
C SER A 155 5.57 4.47 -16.18
N SER A 156 6.14 5.18 -15.20
CA SER A 156 7.54 5.64 -15.27
C SER A 156 8.56 4.49 -15.29
N ALA A 157 8.20 3.35 -14.70
CA ALA A 157 9.05 2.16 -14.64
C ALA A 157 8.75 1.15 -15.75
N VAL A 158 7.55 1.20 -16.34
CA VAL A 158 7.07 0.28 -17.38
C VAL A 158 6.49 1.12 -18.52
N PRO A 159 7.32 1.73 -19.39
CA PRO A 159 6.87 2.65 -20.44
C PRO A 159 5.84 2.04 -21.40
N ASP A 160 5.96 0.75 -21.69
CA ASP A 160 5.05 0.02 -22.60
C ASP A 160 3.74 -0.46 -21.93
N ALA A 161 3.50 -0.09 -20.67
CA ALA A 161 2.28 -0.50 -19.95
C ALA A 161 0.97 0.00 -20.63
N HIS A 162 1.04 1.07 -21.41
CA HIS A 162 -0.08 1.58 -22.20
C HIS A 162 -0.58 0.61 -23.29
N GLY A 163 0.24 -0.36 -23.71
CA GLY A 163 -0.13 -1.41 -24.67
C GLY A 163 -0.66 -2.69 -24.02
N LEU A 164 -0.63 -2.81 -22.70
CA LEU A 164 -1.17 -3.98 -22.00
C LEU A 164 -2.69 -3.87 -21.95
N SER A 165 -3.40 -4.82 -22.60
CA SER A 165 -4.85 -4.90 -22.49
C SER A 165 -5.27 -5.06 -21.02
N GLY A 166 -6.44 -4.52 -20.63
CA GLY A 166 -6.96 -4.62 -19.26
C GLY A 166 -6.98 -6.04 -18.70
N ALA A 167 -7.09 -7.06 -19.57
CA ALA A 167 -6.98 -8.48 -19.19
C ALA A 167 -5.59 -8.89 -18.69
N ARG A 168 -4.52 -8.28 -19.21
CA ARG A 168 -3.14 -8.55 -18.72
C ARG A 168 -2.84 -7.79 -17.41
N LEU A 169 -3.40 -6.61 -17.24
CA LEU A 169 -3.36 -5.90 -15.97
C LEU A 169 -4.15 -6.63 -14.89
N SER A 170 -5.30 -7.24 -15.22
CA SER A 170 -6.09 -8.04 -14.29
C SER A 170 -5.47 -9.41 -13.97
N ALA A 171 -4.71 -10.00 -14.91
CA ALA A 171 -4.01 -11.26 -14.68
C ALA A 171 -2.73 -11.10 -13.84
N HIS A 172 -2.17 -9.90 -13.75
CA HIS A 172 -0.97 -9.59 -12.96
C HIS A 172 -1.25 -8.91 -11.61
N GLY A 173 -2.48 -8.67 -11.30
CA GLY A 173 -2.84 -8.11 -10.01
C GLY A 173 -4.32 -7.79 -9.97
N GLY A 174 -4.96 -8.15 -8.93
CA GLY A 174 -6.29 -7.70 -8.59
C GLY A 174 -6.42 -6.17 -8.45
N PHE A 175 -5.67 -5.39 -9.28
CA PHE A 175 -5.60 -3.94 -9.22
C PHE A 175 -7.00 -3.31 -9.33
N ALA A 176 -7.85 -3.83 -10.20
CA ALA A 176 -9.22 -3.36 -10.35
C ALA A 176 -10.17 -3.89 -9.25
N LEU A 177 -9.89 -5.07 -8.71
CA LEU A 177 -10.70 -5.69 -7.64
C LEU A 177 -10.27 -5.23 -6.25
N ALA A 178 -8.96 -5.07 -5.98
CA ALA A 178 -8.46 -4.59 -4.71
C ALA A 178 -8.74 -3.09 -4.48
N LEU A 179 -8.82 -2.27 -5.53
CA LEU A 179 -9.19 -0.86 -5.42
C LEU A 179 -10.65 -0.65 -5.02
N ASN A 180 -11.55 -1.52 -5.42
CA ASN A 180 -12.98 -1.32 -5.24
C ASN A 180 -13.45 -1.42 -3.76
N PRO A 181 -13.01 -2.37 -2.94
CA PRO A 181 -13.36 -2.40 -1.51
C PRO A 181 -12.50 -1.46 -0.65
N ALA A 182 -11.24 -1.19 -1.02
CA ALA A 182 -10.36 -0.32 -0.22
C ALA A 182 -10.63 1.18 -0.42
N LEU A 183 -11.11 1.60 -1.60
CA LEU A 183 -11.38 3.00 -1.94
C LEU A 183 -12.34 3.72 -0.98
N PRO A 184 -13.47 3.14 -0.52
CA PRO A 184 -14.35 3.81 0.44
C PRO A 184 -13.68 4.03 1.80
N ILE A 185 -12.83 3.11 2.23
CA ILE A 185 -12.09 3.19 3.50
C ILE A 185 -11.00 4.27 3.39
N LEU A 186 -10.24 4.27 2.30
CA LEU A 186 -9.23 5.28 2.01
C LEU A 186 -9.83 6.67 1.87
N ARG A 187 -11.03 6.80 1.25
CA ARG A 187 -11.78 8.06 1.18
C ARG A 187 -12.16 8.58 2.56
N ARG A 188 -12.71 7.72 3.40
CA ARG A 188 -13.17 8.09 4.75
C ARG A 188 -12.01 8.56 5.63
N GLU A 189 -10.86 7.89 5.55
CA GLU A 189 -9.66 8.27 6.31
C GLU A 189 -9.02 9.56 5.79
N ALA A 190 -8.99 9.77 4.48
CA ALA A 190 -8.52 11.02 3.90
C ALA A 190 -9.41 12.21 4.32
N GLN A 191 -10.74 12.03 4.40
CA GLN A 191 -11.67 13.04 4.89
C GLN A 191 -11.48 13.30 6.38
N ASN A 192 -11.40 12.27 7.21
CA ASN A 192 -11.19 12.41 8.65
C ASN A 192 -9.84 13.07 9.00
N GLY A 193 -8.81 12.89 8.16
CA GLY A 193 -7.51 13.53 8.34
C GLY A 193 -7.49 15.02 7.96
N MET A 194 -8.46 15.49 7.17
CA MET A 194 -8.61 16.92 6.85
C MET A 194 -9.44 17.69 7.89
N ASP A 195 -10.34 16.98 8.60
CA ASP A 195 -11.18 17.60 9.64
C ASP A 195 -10.47 17.75 11.00
N THR A 196 -9.26 17.20 11.13
CA THR A 196 -8.45 17.23 12.38
C THR A 196 -7.16 18.04 12.26
N ALA A 197 -6.92 18.72 11.17
CA ALA A 197 -5.79 19.62 10.91
C ALA A 197 -6.27 21.07 10.81
#